data_a7d000fa32f5347f0c8a820905e247d1
#
_entry.id   a7d000fa32f5347f0c8a820905e247d1
#
_cell.length_a   1.000
_cell.length_b   1.000
_cell.length_c   1.000
_cell.angle_alpha   90.00
_cell.angle_beta   90.00
_cell.angle_gamma   90.00
#
_symmetry.space_group_name_H-M   'P 1'
#
loop_
_entity.id
_entity.type
_entity.pdbx_description
1 polymer ?
#
loop_
_entity_poly.entity_id
_entity_poly.type
_entity_poly.pdbx_seq_one_letter_code
_entity_poly.pdbx_strand_id
1 'polypeptide(L)'
;MYEYFKRGEFYGIKVYEVINTDIYYNLAFESYIFETIKKDDFSIIFYKNTDCLVIGKHQNLFLECNINYTKENNIKIARRESGGGTVFQDLGNLNYSFIGYLDLNDKEKNFDILMKSIKNFNISLTKDDKNSLFYKNLKVSGSAFRLSKNKFLHHGTLLLNTNLSKLNNSINIKNINHNKKNIYSNYSKTTNLKDISDDIDETNIKKQILINSKFYYGKIISYTLIENNLNNYMSKKIKLLKNFNWIYNNSEKRGEINV
;
A
#
# COMPACT_ATOMS: atom_id res chain seq x y z
N MET A 1 -10.95 22.64 -27.52
CA MET A 1 -11.04 21.19 -27.31
C MET A 1 -11.14 20.93 -25.81
N TYR A 2 -12.25 21.38 -25.19
CA TYR A 2 -12.57 21.28 -23.76
C TYR A 2 -14.03 20.87 -23.62
N GLU A 3 -14.35 19.66 -24.05
CA GLU A 3 -15.67 19.07 -23.80
C GLU A 3 -15.46 17.60 -23.42
N TYR A 4 -15.46 17.34 -22.12
CA TYR A 4 -15.88 16.06 -21.51
C TYR A 4 -15.79 16.16 -19.98
N PHE A 5 -16.35 17.23 -19.41
CA PHE A 5 -16.76 17.19 -18.01
C PHE A 5 -18.29 17.09 -17.96
N LYS A 6 -18.84 15.86 -18.04
CA LYS A 6 -20.18 15.64 -17.50
C LYS A 6 -20.11 15.96 -16.02
N ARG A 7 -20.82 17.01 -15.63
CA ARG A 7 -21.06 17.45 -14.24
C ARG A 7 -21.76 16.31 -13.47
N GLY A 8 -21.00 15.39 -12.86
CA GLY A 8 -21.38 14.78 -11.62
C GLY A 8 -20.86 15.70 -10.53
N GLU A 9 -21.64 15.98 -9.52
CA GLU A 9 -21.21 16.78 -8.37
C GLU A 9 -20.09 16.04 -7.65
N PHE A 10 -18.85 16.39 -7.95
CA PHE A 10 -17.68 15.91 -7.21
C PHE A 10 -17.73 16.50 -5.80
N TYR A 11 -18.02 15.67 -4.80
CA TYR A 11 -17.99 16.09 -3.41
C TYR A 11 -16.58 16.41 -2.91
N GLY A 12 -15.56 15.97 -3.64
CA GLY A 12 -14.16 16.29 -3.37
C GLY A 12 -13.38 15.23 -2.61
N ILE A 13 -12.11 15.55 -2.36
CA ILE A 13 -11.13 14.63 -1.77
C ILE A 13 -11.18 14.74 -0.24
N LYS A 14 -11.38 13.63 0.46
CA LYS A 14 -11.16 13.49 1.91
C LYS A 14 -9.77 12.92 2.14
N VAL A 15 -8.94 13.64 2.87
CA VAL A 15 -7.57 13.22 3.19
C VAL A 15 -7.52 12.78 4.64
N TYR A 16 -6.91 11.63 4.88
CA TYR A 16 -6.65 11.09 6.20
C TYR A 16 -5.15 10.87 6.37
N GLU A 17 -4.58 11.40 7.42
CA GLU A 17 -3.22 11.12 7.84
C GLU A 17 -3.27 10.35 9.15
N VAL A 18 -2.80 9.09 9.13
CA VAL A 18 -2.86 8.21 10.31
C VAL A 18 -1.51 8.26 11.02
N ILE A 19 -1.52 8.74 12.27
CA ILE A 19 -0.33 8.88 13.11
C ILE A 19 0.05 7.53 13.75
N ASN A 20 -0.94 6.66 13.99
CA ASN A 20 -0.70 5.32 14.52
C ASN A 20 0.19 4.50 13.58
N THR A 21 1.21 3.84 14.13
CA THR A 21 2.18 3.05 13.35
C THR A 21 1.98 1.53 13.47
N ASP A 22 0.89 1.08 14.08
CA ASP A 22 0.55 -0.34 14.14
C ASP A 22 -0.11 -0.80 12.84
N ILE A 23 0.49 -1.79 12.18
CA ILE A 23 0.02 -2.31 10.89
C ILE A 23 -1.43 -2.82 10.94
N TYR A 24 -1.85 -3.44 12.05
CA TYR A 24 -3.21 -3.96 12.15
C TYR A 24 -4.23 -2.84 12.31
N TYR A 25 -3.85 -1.76 13.01
CA TYR A 25 -4.65 -0.54 13.10
C TYR A 25 -4.82 0.10 11.71
N ASN A 26 -3.71 0.28 10.99
CA ASN A 26 -3.70 0.95 9.69
C ASN A 26 -4.47 0.18 8.63
N LEU A 27 -4.32 -1.14 8.56
CA LEU A 27 -5.14 -1.99 7.68
C LEU A 27 -6.63 -2.00 8.08
N ALA A 28 -6.95 -1.93 9.37
CA ALA A 28 -8.34 -1.85 9.84
C ALA A 28 -8.96 -0.50 9.50
N PHE A 29 -8.20 0.61 9.61
CA PHE A 29 -8.66 1.94 9.24
C PHE A 29 -8.87 2.05 7.72
N GLU A 30 -7.94 1.56 6.92
CA GLU A 30 -8.09 1.49 5.45
C GLU A 30 -9.35 0.71 5.07
N SER A 31 -9.56 -0.46 5.70
CA SER A 31 -10.75 -1.27 5.48
C SER A 31 -12.03 -0.54 5.92
N TYR A 32 -12.01 0.21 7.02
CA TYR A 32 -13.14 1.01 7.48
C TYR A 32 -13.52 2.08 6.46
N ILE A 33 -12.57 2.86 5.96
CA ILE A 33 -12.82 3.86 4.92
C ILE A 33 -13.34 3.18 3.65
N PHE A 34 -12.74 2.06 3.22
CA PHE A 34 -13.19 1.30 2.05
C PHE A 34 -14.64 0.83 2.17
N GLU A 35 -15.07 0.34 3.33
CA GLU A 35 -16.43 -0.16 3.52
C GLU A 35 -17.47 0.98 3.67
N THR A 36 -17.06 2.13 4.20
CA THR A 36 -17.97 3.25 4.51
C THR A 36 -17.99 4.36 3.47
N ILE A 37 -17.08 4.35 2.48
CA ILE A 37 -17.02 5.39 1.46
C ILE A 37 -18.33 5.47 0.67
N LYS A 38 -18.82 6.70 0.44
CA LYS A 38 -20.01 6.98 -0.35
C LYS A 38 -19.65 7.07 -1.84
N LYS A 39 -20.68 6.93 -2.70
CA LYS A 39 -20.49 6.81 -4.16
C LYS A 39 -19.68 7.96 -4.76
N ASP A 40 -19.94 9.19 -4.33
CA ASP A 40 -19.33 10.38 -4.93
C ASP A 40 -18.11 10.90 -4.12
N ASP A 41 -17.70 10.17 -3.09
CA ASP A 41 -16.52 10.48 -2.27
C ASP A 41 -15.26 9.85 -2.86
N PHE A 42 -14.15 10.57 -2.75
CA PHE A 42 -12.81 10.05 -2.97
C PHE A 42 -11.95 10.29 -1.74
N SER A 43 -11.22 9.28 -1.32
CA SER A 43 -10.38 9.35 -0.10
C SER A 43 -8.94 9.03 -0.39
N ILE A 44 -8.04 9.80 0.22
CA ILE A 44 -6.60 9.54 0.23
C ILE A 44 -6.20 9.29 1.67
N ILE A 45 -5.48 8.20 1.92
CA ILE A 45 -4.93 7.89 3.24
C ILE A 45 -3.41 7.86 3.14
N PHE A 46 -2.73 8.51 4.09
CA PHE A 46 -1.29 8.40 4.30
C PHE A 46 -1.02 7.79 5.68
N TYR A 47 -0.09 6.85 5.74
CA TYR A 47 0.33 6.23 7.00
C TYR A 47 1.73 5.60 6.88
N LYS A 48 2.34 5.36 8.04
CA LYS A 48 3.58 4.58 8.17
C LYS A 48 3.38 3.46 9.18
N ASN A 49 4.20 2.44 9.09
CA ASN A 49 4.18 1.34 10.04
C ASN A 49 5.56 1.19 10.70
N THR A 50 5.58 0.68 11.92
CA THR A 50 6.79 0.06 12.46
C THR A 50 7.10 -1.21 11.66
N ASP A 51 8.32 -1.73 11.81
CA ASP A 51 8.83 -2.88 11.05
C ASP A 51 7.80 -4.00 10.91
N CYS A 52 7.37 -4.25 9.68
CA CYS A 52 6.42 -5.31 9.38
C CYS A 52 6.53 -5.84 7.95
N LEU A 53 6.14 -7.10 7.78
CA LEU A 53 5.83 -7.69 6.48
C LEU A 53 4.33 -7.70 6.25
N VAL A 54 3.91 -7.24 5.08
CA VAL A 54 2.50 -7.25 4.66
C VAL A 54 2.34 -8.17 3.48
N ILE A 55 1.78 -9.36 3.73
CA ILE A 55 1.55 -10.39 2.70
C ILE A 55 0.22 -10.19 2.00
N GLY A 56 0.17 -10.55 0.72
CA GLY A 56 -1.06 -10.53 -0.07
C GLY A 56 -2.06 -11.59 0.39
N LYS A 57 -3.35 -11.33 0.15
CA LYS A 57 -4.48 -12.17 0.60
C LYS A 57 -4.30 -13.67 0.29
N HIS A 58 -3.72 -14.00 -0.86
CA HIS A 58 -3.66 -15.37 -1.38
C HIS A 58 -2.24 -15.96 -1.37
N GLN A 59 -1.27 -15.26 -0.76
CA GLN A 59 0.11 -15.76 -0.70
C GLN A 59 0.30 -16.78 0.41
N ASN A 60 1.25 -17.70 0.17
CA ASN A 60 1.76 -18.58 1.21
C ASN A 60 2.86 -17.86 1.98
N LEU A 61 2.62 -17.60 3.26
CA LEU A 61 3.51 -16.88 4.15
C LEU A 61 4.91 -17.52 4.24
N PHE A 62 4.97 -18.85 4.33
CA PHE A 62 6.23 -19.58 4.51
C PHE A 62 7.13 -19.55 3.25
N LEU A 63 6.53 -19.33 2.07
CA LEU A 63 7.29 -19.14 0.83
C LEU A 63 7.79 -17.72 0.66
N GLU A 64 7.07 -16.75 1.22
CA GLU A 64 7.32 -15.32 1.02
C GLU A 64 8.18 -14.69 2.11
N CYS A 65 8.12 -15.20 3.35
CA CYS A 65 8.72 -14.57 4.51
C CYS A 65 9.84 -15.42 5.11
N ASN A 66 10.96 -14.77 5.44
CA ASN A 66 12.00 -15.39 6.27
C ASN A 66 11.55 -15.35 7.74
N ILE A 67 10.86 -16.42 8.17
CA ILE A 67 10.23 -16.47 9.50
C ILE A 67 11.24 -16.35 10.65
N ASN A 68 12.42 -16.95 10.51
CA ASN A 68 13.45 -16.88 11.54
C ASN A 68 13.93 -15.43 11.70
N TYR A 69 14.28 -14.79 10.60
CA TYR A 69 14.71 -13.39 10.61
C TYR A 69 13.62 -12.46 11.18
N THR A 70 12.35 -12.67 10.81
CA THR A 70 11.25 -11.84 11.34
C THR A 70 11.08 -11.99 12.86
N LYS A 71 11.21 -13.21 13.39
CA LYS A 71 11.15 -13.46 14.83
C LYS A 71 12.31 -12.81 15.58
N GLU A 72 13.54 -13.01 15.10
CA GLU A 72 14.77 -12.48 15.72
C GLU A 72 14.80 -10.94 15.74
N ASN A 73 14.18 -10.29 14.75
CA ASN A 73 14.16 -8.83 14.61
C ASN A 73 12.82 -8.18 15.03
N ASN A 74 11.91 -8.92 15.67
CA ASN A 74 10.60 -8.44 16.10
C ASN A 74 9.77 -7.79 14.98
N ILE A 75 9.89 -8.30 13.73
CA ILE A 75 9.15 -7.81 12.58
C ILE A 75 7.76 -8.43 12.58
N LYS A 76 6.72 -7.61 12.66
CA LYS A 76 5.33 -8.07 12.62
C LYS A 76 4.98 -8.64 11.24
N ILE A 77 4.09 -9.62 11.18
CA ILE A 77 3.55 -10.14 9.93
C ILE A 77 2.05 -9.92 9.90
N ALA A 78 1.57 -9.25 8.88
CA ALA A 78 0.15 -9.01 8.66
C ALA A 78 -0.28 -9.48 7.25
N ARG A 79 -1.50 -9.99 7.13
CA ARG A 79 -2.12 -10.31 5.84
C ARG A 79 -3.16 -9.25 5.50
N ARG A 80 -2.99 -8.59 4.34
CA ARG A 80 -3.96 -7.62 3.83
C ARG A 80 -5.09 -8.30 3.04
N GLU A 81 -6.18 -7.58 2.83
CA GLU A 81 -7.35 -8.06 2.08
C GLU A 81 -7.20 -7.95 0.55
N SER A 82 -6.25 -7.16 0.07
CA SER A 82 -5.89 -7.08 -1.35
C SER A 82 -4.96 -8.21 -1.79
N GLY A 83 -4.88 -8.45 -3.08
CA GLY A 83 -3.93 -9.39 -3.68
C GLY A 83 -2.50 -8.83 -3.75
N GLY A 84 -1.70 -9.37 -4.70
CA GLY A 84 -0.32 -8.94 -4.95
C GLY A 84 0.72 -9.60 -4.06
N GLY A 85 1.99 -9.14 -4.20
CA GLY A 85 3.17 -9.66 -3.51
C GLY A 85 3.36 -9.15 -2.08
N THR A 86 4.31 -9.75 -1.38
CA THR A 86 4.73 -9.34 -0.03
C THR A 86 5.57 -8.06 -0.11
N VAL A 87 5.36 -7.15 0.83
CA VAL A 87 6.15 -5.93 1.01
C VAL A 87 6.64 -5.82 2.45
N PHE A 88 7.85 -5.28 2.62
CA PHE A 88 8.36 -4.83 3.90
C PHE A 88 8.01 -3.35 4.08
N GLN A 89 7.67 -2.97 5.28
CA GLN A 89 7.37 -1.58 5.66
C GLN A 89 8.03 -1.26 6.99
N ASP A 90 8.52 -0.04 7.09
CA ASP A 90 9.08 0.57 8.29
C ASP A 90 8.73 2.07 8.34
N LEU A 91 9.27 2.80 9.30
CA LEU A 91 9.03 4.26 9.40
C LEU A 91 9.67 5.07 8.26
N GLY A 92 10.56 4.47 7.48
CA GLY A 92 11.15 5.04 6.26
C GLY A 92 10.30 4.83 5.01
N ASN A 93 9.24 4.02 5.09
CA ASN A 93 8.31 3.78 4.01
C ASN A 93 7.02 4.58 4.21
N LEU A 94 6.63 5.39 3.22
CA LEU A 94 5.32 6.03 3.20
C LEU A 94 4.32 5.13 2.47
N ASN A 95 3.22 4.78 3.15
CA ASN A 95 2.09 4.12 2.51
C ASN A 95 1.06 5.16 2.07
N TYR A 96 0.44 4.89 0.92
CA TYR A 96 -0.69 5.66 0.40
C TYR A 96 -1.84 4.74 0.04
N SER A 97 -3.07 5.24 0.14
CA SER A 97 -4.27 4.56 -0.35
C SER A 97 -5.18 5.55 -1.05
N PHE A 98 -5.60 5.20 -2.27
CA PHE A 98 -6.63 5.89 -3.04
C PHE A 98 -7.88 5.03 -3.01
N ILE A 99 -8.98 5.55 -2.43
CA ILE A 99 -10.22 4.82 -2.22
C ILE A 99 -11.38 5.62 -2.82
N GLY A 100 -12.17 4.96 -3.66
CA GLY A 100 -13.36 5.53 -4.30
C GLY A 100 -14.18 4.45 -4.98
N TYR A 101 -15.25 4.85 -5.63
CA TYR A 101 -15.96 3.95 -6.54
C TYR A 101 -15.20 3.84 -7.86
N LEU A 102 -15.39 2.73 -8.59
CA LEU A 102 -14.62 2.39 -9.78
C LEU A 102 -14.79 3.40 -10.93
N ASP A 103 -15.95 4.05 -11.01
CA ASP A 103 -16.23 5.11 -11.96
C ASP A 103 -15.44 6.40 -11.70
N LEU A 104 -15.02 6.62 -10.45
CA LEU A 104 -14.20 7.78 -10.04
C LEU A 104 -12.73 7.42 -9.89
N ASN A 105 -12.42 6.29 -9.27
CA ASN A 105 -11.07 5.89 -8.91
C ASN A 105 -10.41 5.08 -10.04
N ASP A 106 -9.70 5.77 -10.90
CA ASP A 106 -9.00 5.20 -12.04
C ASP A 106 -7.54 4.87 -11.69
N LYS A 107 -7.15 3.63 -11.97
CA LYS A 107 -5.80 3.12 -11.69
C LYS A 107 -4.71 3.94 -12.41
N GLU A 108 -4.91 4.26 -13.68
CA GLU A 108 -3.89 4.97 -14.46
C GLU A 108 -3.75 6.42 -14.02
N LYS A 109 -4.86 7.09 -13.63
CA LYS A 109 -4.82 8.41 -13.01
C LYS A 109 -4.04 8.39 -11.69
N ASN A 110 -4.24 7.36 -10.87
CA ASN A 110 -3.51 7.22 -9.61
C ASN A 110 -2.00 7.06 -9.84
N PHE A 111 -1.57 6.29 -10.85
CA PHE A 111 -0.15 6.19 -11.21
C PHE A 111 0.39 7.49 -11.76
N ASP A 112 -0.37 8.20 -12.58
CA ASP A 112 0.04 9.50 -13.11
C ASP A 112 0.23 10.54 -11.98
N ILE A 113 -0.66 10.55 -10.97
CA ILE A 113 -0.51 11.36 -9.77
C ILE A 113 0.82 11.06 -9.08
N LEU A 114 1.12 9.79 -8.82
CA LEU A 114 2.35 9.38 -8.14
C LEU A 114 3.60 9.76 -8.95
N MET A 115 3.60 9.45 -10.24
CA MET A 115 4.75 9.71 -11.11
C MET A 115 5.00 11.21 -11.29
N LYS A 116 3.95 12.02 -11.50
CA LYS A 116 4.05 13.48 -11.56
C LYS A 116 4.52 14.08 -10.25
N SER A 117 4.04 13.55 -9.12
CA SER A 117 4.46 14.03 -7.80
C SER A 117 5.94 13.81 -7.55
N ILE A 118 6.47 12.67 -7.97
CA ILE A 118 7.90 12.35 -7.82
C ILE A 118 8.75 13.09 -8.87
N LYS A 119 8.21 13.34 -10.06
CA LYS A 119 8.90 14.11 -11.12
C LYS A 119 9.26 15.54 -10.66
N ASN A 120 8.49 16.13 -9.76
CA ASN A 120 8.79 17.46 -9.19
C ASN A 120 10.09 17.51 -8.37
N PHE A 121 10.69 16.36 -8.06
CA PHE A 121 12.00 16.21 -7.43
C PHE A 121 13.08 15.78 -8.44
N ASN A 122 12.87 16.04 -9.75
CA ASN A 122 13.76 15.65 -10.85
C ASN A 122 13.96 14.12 -10.98
N ILE A 123 13.03 13.31 -10.48
CA ILE A 123 13.07 11.86 -10.55
C ILE A 123 12.02 11.38 -11.56
N SER A 124 12.45 10.82 -12.69
CA SER A 124 11.57 10.21 -13.69
C SER A 124 11.40 8.72 -13.39
N LEU A 125 10.16 8.31 -13.18
CA LEU A 125 9.80 6.91 -12.91
C LEU A 125 9.19 6.24 -14.14
N THR A 126 9.36 4.93 -14.23
CA THR A 126 8.65 4.05 -15.15
C THR A 126 7.75 3.09 -14.37
N LYS A 127 6.65 2.67 -14.98
CA LYS A 127 5.72 1.66 -14.42
C LYS A 127 5.89 0.34 -15.19
N ASP A 128 5.99 -0.78 -14.48
CA ASP A 128 5.97 -2.12 -15.09
C ASP A 128 4.54 -2.68 -15.22
N ASP A 129 4.41 -3.80 -15.93
CA ASP A 129 3.14 -4.50 -16.13
C ASP A 129 2.54 -5.05 -14.83
N LYS A 130 3.33 -5.14 -13.76
CA LYS A 130 2.93 -5.62 -12.45
C LYS A 130 2.57 -4.49 -11.49
N ASN A 131 2.45 -3.26 -12.03
CA ASN A 131 2.06 -2.06 -11.29
C ASN A 131 3.05 -1.66 -10.18
N SER A 132 4.34 -1.83 -10.44
CA SER A 132 5.43 -1.28 -9.64
C SER A 132 6.04 -0.07 -10.31
N LEU A 133 6.56 0.87 -9.51
CA LEU A 133 7.28 2.03 -10.04
C LEU A 133 8.78 1.85 -9.84
N PHE A 134 9.52 2.21 -10.88
CA PHE A 134 10.97 2.06 -10.95
C PHE A 134 11.65 3.39 -11.30
N TYR A 135 12.77 3.64 -10.62
CA TYR A 135 13.78 4.58 -11.07
C TYR A 135 14.88 3.79 -11.76
N LYS A 136 15.04 3.98 -13.08
CA LYS A 136 15.88 3.08 -13.88
C LYS A 136 15.43 1.61 -13.68
N ASN A 137 16.30 0.75 -13.17
CA ASN A 137 16.00 -0.66 -12.90
C ASN A 137 15.78 -0.97 -11.41
N LEU A 138 15.64 0.07 -10.58
CA LEU A 138 15.48 -0.07 -9.13
C LEU A 138 14.05 0.28 -8.73
N LYS A 139 13.40 -0.65 -8.04
CA LYS A 139 12.02 -0.47 -7.58
C LYS A 139 11.98 0.51 -6.41
N VAL A 140 11.08 1.49 -6.50
CA VAL A 140 10.84 2.49 -5.45
C VAL A 140 9.42 2.41 -4.88
N SER A 141 8.51 1.68 -5.55
CA SER A 141 7.11 1.53 -5.13
C SER A 141 6.53 0.20 -5.59
N GLY A 142 5.74 -0.42 -4.74
CA GLY A 142 4.86 -1.54 -5.08
C GLY A 142 3.42 -1.19 -4.80
N SER A 143 2.50 -1.63 -5.68
CA SER A 143 1.07 -1.39 -5.55
C SER A 143 0.27 -2.68 -5.47
N ALA A 144 -0.90 -2.60 -4.83
CA ALA A 144 -1.90 -3.65 -4.81
C ALA A 144 -3.30 -3.04 -4.90
N PHE A 145 -4.28 -3.87 -5.26
CA PHE A 145 -5.63 -3.43 -5.55
C PHE A 145 -6.67 -4.33 -4.88
N ARG A 146 -7.78 -3.72 -4.50
CA ARG A 146 -8.98 -4.44 -4.04
C ARG A 146 -10.19 -3.86 -4.76
N LEU A 147 -11.00 -4.73 -5.33
CA LEU A 147 -12.29 -4.38 -5.93
C LEU A 147 -13.39 -5.16 -5.21
N SER A 148 -14.42 -4.48 -4.74
CA SER A 148 -15.60 -5.10 -4.13
C SER A 148 -16.79 -4.15 -4.21
N LYS A 149 -17.93 -4.63 -4.70
CA LYS A 149 -19.19 -3.85 -4.79
C LYS A 149 -19.00 -2.49 -5.49
N ASN A 150 -18.26 -2.47 -6.60
CA ASN A 150 -17.87 -1.27 -7.36
C ASN A 150 -17.00 -0.25 -6.59
N LYS A 151 -16.54 -0.58 -5.39
CA LYS A 151 -15.54 0.17 -4.66
C LYS A 151 -14.16 -0.32 -5.04
N PHE A 152 -13.27 0.61 -5.26
CA PHE A 152 -11.90 0.35 -5.69
C PHE A 152 -10.91 0.98 -4.71
N LEU A 153 -9.96 0.17 -4.27
CA LEU A 153 -8.81 0.57 -3.48
C LEU A 153 -7.55 0.33 -4.31
N HIS A 154 -6.76 1.37 -4.49
CA HIS A 154 -5.37 1.29 -4.93
C HIS A 154 -4.49 1.75 -3.79
N HIS A 155 -3.72 0.85 -3.21
CA HIS A 155 -2.75 1.20 -2.19
C HIS A 155 -1.33 0.74 -2.56
N GLY A 156 -0.35 1.39 -1.97
CA GLY A 156 1.04 1.07 -2.24
C GLY A 156 2.01 1.69 -1.25
N THR A 157 3.28 1.43 -1.54
CA THR A 157 4.43 1.85 -0.76
C THR A 157 5.27 2.85 -1.56
N LEU A 158 5.86 3.82 -0.90
CA LEU A 158 6.95 4.65 -1.44
C LEU A 158 8.15 4.47 -0.52
N LEU A 159 9.23 3.89 -1.05
CA LEU A 159 10.49 3.73 -0.32
C LEU A 159 11.17 5.09 -0.24
N LEU A 160 10.95 5.84 0.85
CA LEU A 160 11.58 7.14 1.06
C LEU A 160 12.97 6.98 1.66
N ASN A 161 13.05 6.29 2.81
CA ASN A 161 14.29 6.02 3.55
C ASN A 161 14.16 4.71 4.34
N THR A 162 13.65 3.67 3.67
CA THR A 162 13.43 2.32 4.22
C THR A 162 14.76 1.62 4.51
N ASN A 163 14.82 0.82 5.56
CA ASN A 163 15.95 -0.05 5.81
C ASN A 163 15.97 -1.21 4.79
N LEU A 164 16.70 -1.01 3.68
CA LEU A 164 16.75 -1.98 2.58
C LEU A 164 17.42 -3.30 3.01
N SER A 165 18.30 -3.30 4.01
CA SER A 165 18.89 -4.52 4.56
C SER A 165 17.81 -5.37 5.26
N LYS A 166 16.99 -4.76 6.12
CA LYS A 166 15.86 -5.46 6.74
C LYS A 166 14.86 -5.97 5.71
N LEU A 167 14.53 -5.15 4.69
CA LEU A 167 13.67 -5.55 3.57
C LEU A 167 14.19 -6.82 2.89
N ASN A 168 15.46 -6.82 2.48
CA ASN A 168 16.07 -7.94 1.74
C ASN A 168 16.20 -9.22 2.59
N ASN A 169 16.43 -9.11 3.89
CA ASN A 169 16.56 -10.26 4.79
C ASN A 169 15.21 -10.83 5.25
N SER A 170 14.16 -9.99 5.25
CA SER A 170 12.82 -10.39 5.69
C SER A 170 12.02 -11.16 4.63
N ILE A 171 12.26 -10.88 3.35
CA ILE A 171 11.56 -11.51 2.24
C ILE A 171 12.38 -12.72 1.75
N ASN A 172 11.70 -13.84 1.53
CA ASN A 172 12.34 -15.08 1.12
C ASN A 172 12.58 -15.08 -0.39
N ILE A 173 13.81 -14.76 -0.81
CA ILE A 173 14.17 -14.62 -2.23
C ILE A 173 14.58 -15.96 -2.84
N LYS A 174 14.93 -16.97 -2.02
CA LYS A 174 15.73 -18.12 -2.44
C LYS A 174 14.93 -19.36 -2.93
N ASN A 175 13.62 -19.42 -2.76
CA ASN A 175 12.84 -20.62 -3.09
C ASN A 175 11.96 -20.44 -4.33
N ILE A 176 12.59 -20.31 -5.49
CA ILE A 176 11.86 -20.27 -6.76
C ILE A 176 11.82 -21.69 -7.39
N ASN A 177 11.28 -22.65 -6.69
CA ASN A 177 10.62 -23.76 -7.36
C ASN A 177 9.18 -23.33 -7.61
N HIS A 178 8.95 -22.69 -8.75
CA HIS A 178 7.64 -22.15 -9.14
C HIS A 178 6.61 -23.27 -9.27
N ASN A 179 5.96 -23.62 -8.18
CA ASN A 179 4.74 -24.38 -8.27
C ASN A 179 3.65 -23.45 -8.79
N LYS A 180 3.07 -23.73 -9.97
CA LYS A 180 2.03 -22.91 -10.65
C LYS A 180 0.80 -22.62 -9.79
N LYS A 181 0.63 -23.27 -8.64
CA LYS A 181 -0.48 -23.07 -7.70
C LYS A 181 -0.27 -21.92 -6.69
N ASN A 182 0.95 -21.41 -6.56
CA ASN A 182 1.28 -20.36 -5.59
C ASN A 182 1.44 -18.99 -6.26
N ILE A 183 1.03 -17.94 -5.55
CA ILE A 183 1.26 -16.55 -5.95
C ILE A 183 2.54 -16.10 -5.28
N TYR A 184 3.57 -15.82 -6.07
CA TYR A 184 4.87 -15.38 -5.59
C TYR A 184 5.05 -13.88 -5.76
N SER A 185 5.84 -13.30 -4.87
CA SER A 185 6.34 -11.94 -5.04
C SER A 185 7.37 -11.90 -6.17
N ASN A 186 7.36 -10.83 -6.95
CA ASN A 186 8.42 -10.59 -7.91
C ASN A 186 9.59 -9.93 -7.19
N TYR A 187 10.72 -10.62 -7.18
CA TYR A 187 11.94 -10.01 -6.72
C TYR A 187 12.35 -8.85 -7.63
N SER A 188 12.70 -7.74 -7.03
CA SER A 188 13.25 -6.58 -7.72
C SER A 188 14.28 -5.92 -6.81
N LYS A 189 15.40 -5.50 -7.36
CA LYS A 189 16.33 -4.62 -6.63
C LYS A 189 15.60 -3.33 -6.29
N THR A 190 15.75 -2.87 -5.07
CA THR A 190 15.08 -1.68 -4.54
C THR A 190 16.07 -0.55 -4.27
N THR A 191 15.58 0.68 -4.25
CA THR A 191 16.29 1.86 -3.76
C THR A 191 15.33 2.80 -3.06
N ASN A 192 15.84 3.66 -2.21
CA ASN A 192 15.07 4.74 -1.60
C ASN A 192 15.04 5.96 -2.50
N LEU A 193 13.97 6.72 -2.44
CA LEU A 193 13.87 7.98 -3.15
C LEU A 193 14.84 9.03 -2.59
N LYS A 194 15.15 9.00 -1.30
CA LYS A 194 16.16 9.86 -0.67
C LYS A 194 17.58 9.57 -1.16
N ASP A 195 17.88 8.35 -1.59
CA ASP A 195 19.19 8.01 -2.17
C ASP A 195 19.38 8.63 -3.59
N ILE A 196 18.28 9.15 -4.17
CA ILE A 196 18.25 9.72 -5.52
C ILE A 196 18.17 11.25 -5.47
N SER A 197 17.45 11.83 -4.52
CA SER A 197 17.26 13.28 -4.35
C SER A 197 17.11 13.65 -2.88
N ASP A 198 17.95 14.55 -2.40
CA ASP A 198 17.89 15.07 -1.03
C ASP A 198 16.65 15.92 -0.76
N ASP A 199 16.04 16.50 -1.81
CA ASP A 199 14.88 17.37 -1.72
C ASP A 199 13.59 16.62 -1.39
N ILE A 200 13.59 15.28 -1.50
CA ILE A 200 12.40 14.47 -1.26
C ILE A 200 12.30 14.09 0.21
N ASP A 201 11.21 14.48 0.84
CA ASP A 201 10.83 14.06 2.18
C ASP A 201 9.34 13.72 2.24
N GLU A 202 8.90 13.21 3.39
CA GLU A 202 7.52 12.78 3.60
C GLU A 202 6.51 13.94 3.40
N THR A 203 6.82 15.12 3.92
CA THR A 203 5.93 16.29 3.85
C THR A 203 5.79 16.78 2.43
N ASN A 204 6.92 16.91 1.74
CA ASN A 204 6.96 17.41 0.37
C ASN A 204 6.28 16.44 -0.60
N ILE A 205 6.52 15.11 -0.47
CA ILE A 205 5.87 14.13 -1.37
C ILE A 205 4.36 14.06 -1.13
N LYS A 206 3.88 14.06 0.13
CA LYS A 206 2.44 14.14 0.44
C LYS A 206 1.82 15.40 -0.18
N LYS A 207 2.45 16.56 -0.03
CA LYS A 207 1.99 17.81 -0.64
C LYS A 207 1.88 17.69 -2.17
N GLN A 208 2.87 17.12 -2.85
CA GLN A 208 2.82 16.95 -4.30
C GLN A 208 1.74 15.94 -4.73
N ILE A 209 1.54 14.84 -4.01
CA ILE A 209 0.45 13.90 -4.27
C ILE A 209 -0.91 14.61 -4.17
N LEU A 210 -1.11 15.44 -3.14
CA LEU A 210 -2.36 16.18 -2.96
C LEU A 210 -2.58 17.24 -4.06
N ILE A 211 -1.53 17.95 -4.49
CA ILE A 211 -1.62 18.92 -5.58
C ILE A 211 -2.04 18.21 -6.88
N ASN A 212 -1.37 17.12 -7.24
CA ASN A 212 -1.67 16.38 -8.46
C ASN A 212 -3.04 15.66 -8.39
N SER A 213 -3.47 15.24 -7.19
CA SER A 213 -4.79 14.62 -7.00
C SER A 213 -5.94 15.58 -7.28
N LYS A 214 -5.78 16.88 -6.97
CA LYS A 214 -6.79 17.91 -7.25
C LYS A 214 -7.12 18.02 -8.73
N PHE A 215 -6.15 17.78 -9.59
CA PHE A 215 -6.35 17.82 -11.04
C PHE A 215 -7.34 16.76 -11.52
N TYR A 216 -7.30 15.56 -10.92
CA TYR A 216 -8.14 14.42 -11.32
C TYR A 216 -9.43 14.28 -10.52
N TYR A 217 -9.38 14.60 -9.21
CA TYR A 217 -10.43 14.27 -8.25
C TYR A 217 -11.06 15.49 -7.56
N GLY A 218 -10.70 16.70 -8.00
CA GLY A 218 -11.29 17.92 -7.51
C GLY A 218 -10.68 18.45 -6.21
N LYS A 219 -11.42 19.30 -5.50
CA LYS A 219 -10.90 20.00 -4.33
C LYS A 219 -10.77 19.08 -3.11
N ILE A 220 -9.77 19.36 -2.26
CA ILE A 220 -9.71 18.77 -0.92
C ILE A 220 -10.77 19.43 -0.06
N ILE A 221 -11.70 18.64 0.46
CA ILE A 221 -12.82 19.11 1.31
C ILE A 221 -12.56 18.86 2.80
N SER A 222 -11.69 17.92 3.14
CA SER A 222 -11.26 17.71 4.52
C SER A 222 -9.84 17.13 4.58
N TYR A 223 -9.11 17.50 5.64
CA TYR A 223 -7.85 16.89 6.03
C TYR A 223 -7.95 16.54 7.51
N THR A 224 -7.85 15.26 7.84
CA THR A 224 -8.09 14.74 9.18
C THR A 224 -6.89 13.96 9.67
N LEU A 225 -6.34 14.35 10.82
CA LEU A 225 -5.36 13.56 11.55
C LEU A 225 -6.07 12.47 12.34
N ILE A 226 -5.63 11.23 12.17
CA ILE A 226 -6.20 10.06 12.85
C ILE A 226 -5.16 9.54 13.84
N GLU A 227 -5.46 9.68 15.13
CA GLU A 227 -4.59 9.19 16.21
C GLU A 227 -4.92 7.73 16.58
N ASN A 228 -5.83 7.54 17.53
CA ASN A 228 -6.19 6.23 18.06
C ASN A 228 -7.72 6.01 18.13
N ASN A 229 -8.46 6.62 17.23
CA ASN A 229 -9.92 6.56 17.21
C ASN A 229 -10.40 5.16 16.80
N LEU A 230 -10.72 4.33 17.78
CA LEU A 230 -11.29 3.01 17.57
C LEU A 230 -12.81 3.07 17.60
N ASN A 231 -13.44 2.68 16.50
CA ASN A 231 -14.86 2.35 16.48
C ASN A 231 -15.07 0.83 16.57
N ASN A 232 -16.32 0.41 16.72
CA ASN A 232 -16.67 -1.01 16.85
C ASN A 232 -16.25 -1.85 15.62
N TYR A 233 -16.35 -1.28 14.41
CA TYR A 233 -15.89 -1.95 13.19
C TYR A 233 -14.37 -2.21 13.25
N MET A 234 -13.59 -1.18 13.54
CA MET A 234 -12.12 -1.27 13.59
C MET A 234 -11.66 -2.25 14.66
N SER A 235 -12.28 -2.22 15.85
CA SER A 235 -11.96 -3.15 16.94
C SER A 235 -12.16 -4.61 16.52
N LYS A 236 -13.27 -4.93 15.85
CA LYS A 236 -13.52 -6.26 15.29
C LYS A 236 -12.54 -6.61 14.17
N LYS A 237 -12.24 -5.66 13.29
CA LYS A 237 -11.32 -5.86 12.17
C LYS A 237 -9.88 -6.11 12.67
N ILE A 238 -9.39 -5.37 13.66
CA ILE A 238 -8.08 -5.59 14.26
C ILE A 238 -7.97 -7.00 14.87
N LYS A 239 -9.00 -7.46 15.59
CA LYS A 239 -9.03 -8.84 16.12
C LYS A 239 -8.94 -9.88 14.99
N LEU A 240 -9.65 -9.68 13.89
CA LEU A 240 -9.56 -10.56 12.71
C LEU A 240 -8.15 -10.54 12.10
N LEU A 241 -7.58 -9.34 11.86
CA LEU A 241 -6.27 -9.19 11.23
C LEU A 241 -5.13 -9.76 12.09
N LYS A 242 -5.26 -9.76 13.42
CA LYS A 242 -4.33 -10.39 14.38
C LYS A 242 -4.55 -11.89 14.54
N ASN A 243 -5.65 -12.43 14.02
CA ASN A 243 -5.98 -13.84 14.21
C ASN A 243 -4.98 -14.73 13.46
N PHE A 244 -4.45 -15.75 14.16
CA PHE A 244 -3.50 -16.71 13.61
C PHE A 244 -4.03 -17.35 12.31
N ASN A 245 -5.28 -17.81 12.31
CA ASN A 245 -5.88 -18.43 11.14
C ASN A 245 -5.97 -17.47 9.94
N TRP A 246 -6.21 -16.19 10.16
CA TRP A 246 -6.19 -15.20 9.08
C TRP A 246 -4.79 -15.05 8.48
N ILE A 247 -3.76 -14.97 9.32
CA ILE A 247 -2.38 -14.74 8.88
C ILE A 247 -1.79 -16.02 8.23
N TYR A 248 -2.00 -17.18 8.84
CA TYR A 248 -1.28 -18.43 8.54
C TYR A 248 -2.08 -19.45 7.71
N ASN A 249 -3.39 -19.67 7.94
CA ASN A 249 -4.13 -20.80 7.36
C ASN A 249 -4.33 -20.78 5.85
N ASN A 250 -4.23 -19.62 5.21
CA ASN A 250 -4.16 -19.59 3.75
C ASN A 250 -2.84 -20.20 3.23
N SER A 251 -1.88 -20.44 4.12
CA SER A 251 -0.58 -21.02 3.82
C SER A 251 -0.59 -22.55 3.98
N GLU A 252 -1.34 -23.10 4.95
CA GLU A 252 -1.42 -24.54 5.23
C GLU A 252 -2.24 -25.32 4.19
N LYS A 253 -3.28 -24.69 3.64
CA LYS A 253 -4.15 -25.34 2.62
C LYS A 253 -3.48 -25.60 1.26
N ARG A 254 -2.23 -25.17 1.07
CA ARG A 254 -1.53 -25.22 -0.23
C ARG A 254 -0.20 -25.97 -0.23
N GLY A 255 0.18 -26.60 0.83
CA GLY A 255 1.41 -27.40 0.89
C GLY A 255 1.62 -28.01 2.27
N GLU A 256 1.82 -29.29 2.31
CA GLU A 256 2.23 -30.02 3.49
C GLU A 256 3.50 -29.40 4.06
N ILE A 257 3.40 -28.81 5.23
CA ILE A 257 4.56 -28.48 6.03
C ILE A 257 4.44 -29.33 7.29
N ASN A 258 5.15 -30.47 7.28
CA ASN A 258 5.49 -31.15 8.51
C ASN A 258 6.40 -30.22 9.33
N VAL A 259 5.91 -29.79 10.48
CA VAL A 259 6.67 -29.06 11.50
C VAL A 259 7.49 -30.05 12.30
#